data_d33542089cdcaf9b2518a3b0979cff32
#
_entry.id   d33542089cdcaf9b2518a3b0979cff32
#
_cell.length_a   1.000
_cell.length_b   1.000
_cell.length_c   1.000
_cell.angle_alpha   90.00
_cell.angle_beta   90.00
_cell.angle_gamma   90.00
#
_symmetry.space_group_name_H-M   'P 1'
#
loop_
_entity.id
_entity.type
_entity.pdbx_description
1 polymer ?
#
loop_
_entity_poly.entity_id
_entity_poly.type
_entity_poly.pdbx_seq_one_letter_code
_entity_poly.pdbx_strand_id
1 'polypeptide(L)'
;MLLGAAVGDAMGWPYERRDRTRSLPPLSQVSGRFFAWQRMASSRFRPILEDIGPGEYSDDTQMLIAVARARLTAGDDWLTWLQRVEWPFLLDYERGAGASVKRACRAWEKHESAWGKRADDQEKYFSAGANGAAMRIAPHVIVHHEGSFGDLAADVIRDAVTTHGHPRALLGALVHAYALWISLRQPAPLAYGWLIEAALDGLKDWREPVWQSLDRHWLDAAAKALPGGYEQAWDDTVQEVEDLLTSARSSLDSGALSAPSAFLEEHGLTRTKTRGSGTLCAVAAIYLAARSAAGPERGIGIPARQEGADTDTLASMTASLLGAGLGQEWLGSFGRTVQDSALIIRLAENLLCPVSTTLVLPSRDEADQARSRFLEELDRADTRASLLLPDRRQARIVARGPMTSGNWTAQRTHLATADGQNLFLIRKVQRAEAESVHEVPRSEAAPTAGQRASRLPTEARLQGAYLPVTDISRVTEALTALGLSAPRRGSDWVSYENLVIRQAHTRERATGVPRVQLRVAIADVQVAWERLRGMAFDGAVQRDGGAFWVQIDPYLIVAVNNAEPPVG
;
A
#
# COMPACT_ATOMS: atom_id res chain seq x y z
N MET A 1 0.24 -15.72 0.50
CA MET A 1 0.10 -15.07 -0.81
C MET A 1 -0.77 -13.81 -0.72
N LEU A 2 -2.12 -13.86 -0.59
CA LEU A 2 -2.97 -12.65 -0.57
C LEU A 2 -2.63 -11.69 0.57
N LEU A 3 -2.38 -12.19 1.78
CA LEU A 3 -1.98 -11.36 2.91
C LEU A 3 -0.62 -10.68 2.67
N GLY A 4 0.31 -11.37 2.01
CA GLY A 4 1.60 -10.78 1.60
C GLY A 4 1.39 -9.62 0.64
N ALA A 5 0.52 -9.78 -0.38
CA ALA A 5 0.18 -8.71 -1.32
C ALA A 5 -0.34 -7.47 -0.58
N ALA A 6 -1.31 -7.63 0.32
CA ALA A 6 -1.88 -6.51 1.08
C ALA A 6 -0.85 -5.81 1.99
N VAL A 7 0.06 -6.57 2.61
CA VAL A 7 1.14 -6.01 3.43
C VAL A 7 2.13 -5.22 2.56
N GLY A 8 2.53 -5.77 1.40
CA GLY A 8 3.42 -5.10 0.46
C GLY A 8 2.83 -3.79 -0.06
N ASP A 9 1.57 -3.81 -0.48
CA ASP A 9 0.78 -2.64 -0.90
C ASP A 9 0.78 -1.56 0.20
N ALA A 10 0.28 -1.89 1.39
CA ALA A 10 0.20 -0.94 2.51
C ALA A 10 1.57 -0.38 2.95
N MET A 11 2.66 -1.12 2.72
CA MET A 11 4.03 -0.64 2.97
C MET A 11 4.55 0.29 1.89
N GLY A 12 4.22 0.00 0.63
CA GLY A 12 4.72 0.74 -0.53
C GLY A 12 3.94 2.01 -0.83
N TRP A 13 2.63 1.98 -0.62
CA TRP A 13 1.71 3.07 -0.99
C TRP A 13 2.10 4.47 -0.49
N PRO A 14 2.58 4.67 0.76
CA PRO A 14 3.05 5.98 1.22
C PRO A 14 4.19 6.57 0.38
N TYR A 15 4.92 5.74 -0.36
CA TYR A 15 6.12 6.13 -1.10
C TYR A 15 5.90 6.22 -2.62
N GLU A 16 4.76 5.77 -3.15
CA GLU A 16 4.45 5.76 -4.60
C GLU A 16 4.52 7.16 -5.23
N ARG A 17 3.94 8.15 -4.56
CA ARG A 17 3.92 9.54 -5.03
C ARG A 17 4.45 10.45 -3.92
N ARG A 18 5.68 10.86 -4.05
CA ARG A 18 6.21 11.93 -3.20
C ARG A 18 5.56 13.26 -3.62
N ASP A 19 4.51 13.64 -2.93
CA ASP A 19 4.17 15.06 -2.85
C ASP A 19 5.33 15.73 -2.09
N ARG A 20 6.09 16.59 -2.79
CA ARG A 20 7.34 17.20 -2.28
C ARG A 20 7.14 18.05 -1.02
N THR A 21 5.93 18.20 -0.56
CA THR A 21 5.56 19.06 0.58
C THR A 21 5.56 18.34 1.92
N ARG A 22 5.70 17.00 1.98
CA ARG A 22 5.68 16.25 3.24
C ARG A 22 6.84 15.27 3.34
N SER A 23 7.63 15.41 4.40
CA SER A 23 8.63 14.42 4.77
C SER A 23 7.95 13.17 5.34
N LEU A 24 8.12 12.03 4.67
CA LEU A 24 7.78 10.73 5.25
C LEU A 24 8.70 10.45 6.45
N PRO A 25 8.22 9.70 7.45
CA PRO A 25 9.06 9.33 8.58
C PRO A 25 10.33 8.61 8.11
N PRO A 26 11.51 8.91 8.70
CA PRO A 26 12.72 8.16 8.40
C PRO A 26 12.53 6.66 8.70
N LEU A 27 13.26 5.80 7.96
CA LEU A 27 13.19 4.34 8.10
C LEU A 27 13.39 3.85 9.54
N SER A 28 14.25 4.51 10.29
CA SER A 28 14.50 4.21 11.70
C SER A 28 13.27 4.40 12.60
N GLN A 29 12.31 5.23 12.18
CA GLN A 29 11.10 5.50 12.96
C GLN A 29 9.93 4.58 12.64
N VAL A 30 9.97 3.90 11.48
CA VAL A 30 8.88 3.02 11.00
C VAL A 30 9.29 1.56 10.91
N SER A 31 10.40 1.18 11.56
CA SER A 31 10.84 -0.21 11.60
C SER A 31 9.78 -1.09 12.29
N GLY A 32 9.31 -2.11 11.60
CA GLY A 32 8.40 -3.12 12.14
C GLY A 32 6.93 -2.71 12.31
N ARG A 33 6.48 -1.54 11.80
CA ARG A 33 5.08 -1.12 11.91
C ARG A 33 4.65 -0.20 10.76
N PHE A 34 3.36 -0.22 10.45
CA PHE A 34 2.72 0.79 9.61
C PHE A 34 2.62 2.14 10.33
N PHE A 35 2.47 3.22 9.56
CA PHE A 35 2.28 4.58 10.07
C PHE A 35 1.16 5.30 9.32
N ALA A 36 0.56 6.30 9.96
CA ALA A 36 -0.45 7.14 9.33
C ALA A 36 0.22 8.19 8.43
N TRP A 37 -0.43 8.49 7.31
CA TRP A 37 0.04 9.48 6.34
C TRP A 37 -1.14 10.13 5.62
N GLN A 38 -0.89 11.05 4.69
CA GLN A 38 -1.94 11.71 3.92
C GLN A 38 -1.67 11.59 2.43
N ARG A 39 -2.71 11.29 1.68
CA ARG A 39 -2.67 11.30 0.22
C ARG A 39 -3.51 12.43 -0.36
N MET A 40 -3.20 12.82 -1.59
CA MET A 40 -4.09 13.66 -2.39
C MET A 40 -5.16 12.76 -3.01
N ALA A 41 -6.35 12.79 -2.46
CA ALA A 41 -7.53 12.17 -3.05
C ALA A 41 -8.14 13.08 -4.11
N SER A 42 -8.99 12.52 -4.99
CA SER A 42 -9.59 13.24 -6.10
C SER A 42 -8.55 13.67 -7.17
N SER A 43 -8.78 14.72 -7.93
CA SER A 43 -7.89 15.13 -9.01
C SER A 43 -7.00 16.31 -8.61
N ARG A 44 -5.90 16.52 -9.34
CA ARG A 44 -5.03 17.70 -9.15
C ARG A 44 -5.76 19.05 -9.28
N PHE A 45 -6.93 19.05 -9.92
CA PHE A 45 -7.77 20.25 -10.09
C PHE A 45 -8.76 20.46 -8.93
N ARG A 46 -8.97 19.43 -8.11
CA ARG A 46 -9.86 19.43 -6.95
C ARG A 46 -9.15 18.69 -5.82
N PRO A 47 -8.02 19.22 -5.31
CA PRO A 47 -7.20 18.52 -4.33
C PRO A 47 -7.96 18.40 -3.00
N ILE A 48 -8.18 17.15 -2.58
CA ILE A 48 -8.68 16.81 -1.25
C ILE A 48 -7.60 15.95 -0.59
N LEU A 49 -7.17 16.33 0.60
CA LEU A 49 -6.24 15.54 1.39
C LEU A 49 -7.03 14.52 2.22
N GLU A 50 -6.69 13.25 2.04
CA GLU A 50 -7.27 12.13 2.80
C GLU A 50 -6.25 11.60 3.80
N ASP A 51 -6.68 11.47 5.05
CA ASP A 51 -5.91 10.80 6.08
C ASP A 51 -5.99 9.29 5.89
N ILE A 52 -4.82 8.67 5.76
CA ILE A 52 -4.65 7.22 5.60
C ILE A 52 -4.15 6.67 6.92
N GLY A 53 -4.89 5.71 7.48
CA GLY A 53 -4.54 5.03 8.72
C GLY A 53 -3.38 4.04 8.54
N PRO A 54 -2.73 3.64 9.65
CA PRO A 54 -1.68 2.62 9.60
C PRO A 54 -2.21 1.30 9.04
N GLY A 55 -1.54 0.78 8.00
CA GLY A 55 -1.88 -0.50 7.36
C GLY A 55 -3.05 -0.45 6.39
N GLU A 56 -3.63 0.73 6.12
CA GLU A 56 -4.58 0.89 5.02
C GLU A 56 -3.86 0.72 3.68
N TYR A 57 -4.52 0.06 2.74
CA TYR A 57 -3.99 -0.32 1.43
C TYR A 57 -4.63 0.46 0.28
N SER A 58 -4.00 0.39 -0.91
CA SER A 58 -4.40 1.04 -2.15
C SER A 58 -5.41 0.23 -2.97
N ASP A 59 -5.57 0.62 -4.24
CA ASP A 59 -6.39 -0.11 -5.22
C ASP A 59 -5.83 -1.49 -5.58
N ASP A 60 -4.54 -1.76 -5.39
CA ASP A 60 -3.93 -3.08 -5.57
C ASP A 60 -4.69 -4.14 -4.78
N THR A 61 -4.79 -3.96 -3.47
CA THR A 61 -5.52 -4.89 -2.60
C THR A 61 -7.03 -4.81 -2.79
N GLN A 62 -7.58 -3.62 -3.09
CA GLN A 62 -9.02 -3.48 -3.38
C GLN A 62 -9.42 -4.34 -4.59
N MET A 63 -8.65 -4.29 -5.67
CA MET A 63 -8.91 -5.08 -6.88
C MET A 63 -8.66 -6.56 -6.68
N LEU A 64 -7.62 -6.94 -5.92
CA LEU A 64 -7.36 -8.32 -5.52
C LEU A 64 -8.55 -8.91 -4.74
N ILE A 65 -9.09 -8.18 -3.76
CA ILE A 65 -10.29 -8.59 -3.01
C ILE A 65 -11.52 -8.68 -3.93
N ALA A 66 -11.69 -7.76 -4.88
CA ALA A 66 -12.80 -7.79 -5.83
C ALA A 66 -12.76 -9.05 -6.72
N VAL A 67 -11.57 -9.43 -7.22
CA VAL A 67 -11.38 -10.68 -7.98
C VAL A 67 -11.66 -11.92 -7.11
N ALA A 68 -11.12 -11.96 -5.90
CA ALA A 68 -11.37 -13.06 -4.95
C ALA A 68 -12.87 -13.22 -4.68
N ARG A 69 -13.55 -12.10 -4.44
CA ARG A 69 -14.98 -12.06 -4.19
C ARG A 69 -15.82 -12.51 -5.39
N ALA A 70 -15.45 -12.08 -6.60
CA ALA A 70 -16.11 -12.51 -7.81
C ALA A 70 -16.02 -14.03 -7.99
N ARG A 71 -14.84 -14.63 -7.76
CA ARG A 71 -14.63 -16.08 -7.82
C ARG A 71 -15.49 -16.83 -6.80
N LEU A 72 -15.57 -16.34 -5.58
CA LEU A 72 -16.34 -16.97 -4.50
C LEU A 72 -17.85 -16.77 -4.64
N THR A 73 -18.29 -15.63 -5.20
CA THR A 73 -19.69 -15.28 -5.30
C THR A 73 -20.35 -15.92 -6.50
N ALA A 74 -19.68 -15.92 -7.65
CA ALA A 74 -20.27 -16.30 -8.93
C ALA A 74 -19.65 -17.56 -9.57
N GLY A 75 -18.69 -18.21 -8.93
CA GLY A 75 -18.06 -19.44 -9.41
C GLY A 75 -17.57 -19.30 -10.86
N ASP A 76 -18.07 -20.10 -11.78
CA ASP A 76 -17.67 -20.08 -13.20
C ASP A 76 -18.11 -18.79 -13.92
N ASP A 77 -19.11 -18.09 -13.40
CA ASP A 77 -19.62 -16.83 -13.94
C ASP A 77 -18.89 -15.59 -13.39
N TRP A 78 -17.75 -15.79 -12.69
CA TRP A 78 -16.97 -14.74 -12.02
C TRP A 78 -16.63 -13.55 -12.93
N LEU A 79 -16.34 -13.79 -14.20
CA LEU A 79 -16.01 -12.74 -15.17
C LEU A 79 -17.20 -11.79 -15.40
N THR A 80 -18.39 -12.35 -15.57
CA THR A 80 -19.61 -11.58 -15.74
C THR A 80 -19.94 -10.77 -14.48
N TRP A 81 -19.75 -11.36 -13.29
CA TRP A 81 -19.91 -10.65 -12.03
C TRP A 81 -18.91 -9.50 -11.90
N LEU A 82 -17.64 -9.75 -12.21
CA LEU A 82 -16.58 -8.75 -12.16
C LEU A 82 -16.89 -7.54 -13.05
N GLN A 83 -17.36 -7.78 -14.29
CA GLN A 83 -17.71 -6.73 -15.23
C GLN A 83 -18.98 -5.96 -14.86
N ARG A 84 -20.02 -6.65 -14.35
CA ARG A 84 -21.33 -6.02 -14.07
C ARG A 84 -21.43 -5.39 -12.68
N VAL A 85 -20.69 -5.92 -11.71
CA VAL A 85 -20.85 -5.54 -10.30
C VAL A 85 -19.57 -4.93 -9.75
N GLU A 86 -18.46 -5.68 -9.76
CA GLU A 86 -17.26 -5.25 -9.04
C GLU A 86 -16.60 -4.03 -9.68
N TRP A 87 -16.40 -4.03 -11.00
CA TRP A 87 -15.73 -2.88 -11.66
C TRP A 87 -16.56 -1.60 -11.62
N PRO A 88 -17.88 -1.59 -11.86
CA PRO A 88 -18.69 -0.40 -11.63
C PRO A 88 -18.67 0.07 -10.17
N PHE A 89 -18.76 -0.84 -9.22
CA PHE A 89 -18.75 -0.50 -7.80
C PHE A 89 -17.38 0.02 -7.32
N LEU A 90 -16.27 -0.49 -7.87
CA LEU A 90 -14.92 -0.01 -7.54
C LEU A 90 -14.77 1.51 -7.71
N LEU A 91 -15.45 2.11 -8.69
CA LEU A 91 -15.42 3.56 -8.92
C LEU A 91 -15.87 4.40 -7.72
N ASP A 92 -16.65 3.82 -6.82
CA ASP A 92 -17.21 4.52 -5.66
C ASP A 92 -16.25 4.55 -4.47
N TYR A 93 -15.31 3.58 -4.38
CA TYR A 93 -14.39 3.45 -3.25
C TYR A 93 -12.92 3.29 -3.62
N GLU A 94 -12.53 3.44 -4.90
CA GLU A 94 -11.15 3.25 -5.34
C GLU A 94 -10.17 4.22 -4.68
N ARG A 95 -8.98 3.73 -4.35
CA ARG A 95 -7.96 4.47 -3.63
C ARG A 95 -6.62 4.45 -4.36
N GLY A 96 -6.57 5.04 -5.55
CA GLY A 96 -5.33 5.17 -6.33
C GLY A 96 -5.41 4.65 -7.75
N ALA A 97 -6.49 3.95 -8.11
CA ALA A 97 -6.63 3.25 -9.39
C ALA A 97 -6.14 4.06 -10.59
N GLY A 98 -5.35 3.40 -11.43
CA GLY A 98 -4.76 3.97 -12.63
C GLY A 98 -5.79 4.42 -13.66
N ALA A 99 -5.36 5.27 -14.58
CA ALA A 99 -6.26 5.83 -15.61
C ALA A 99 -6.89 4.74 -16.50
N SER A 100 -6.17 3.68 -16.81
CA SER A 100 -6.67 2.55 -17.62
C SER A 100 -7.78 1.80 -16.90
N VAL A 101 -7.57 1.45 -15.63
CA VAL A 101 -8.56 0.81 -14.76
C VAL A 101 -9.84 1.66 -14.70
N LYS A 102 -9.69 2.95 -14.35
CA LYS A 102 -10.87 3.85 -14.26
C LYS A 102 -11.62 4.03 -15.57
N ARG A 103 -10.94 4.05 -16.72
CA ARG A 103 -11.61 4.08 -18.02
C ARG A 103 -12.39 2.79 -18.27
N ALA A 104 -11.79 1.64 -18.01
CA ALA A 104 -12.44 0.35 -18.19
C ALA A 104 -13.65 0.20 -17.25
N CYS A 105 -13.52 0.51 -15.97
CA CYS A 105 -14.64 0.47 -15.02
C CYS A 105 -15.81 1.36 -15.46
N ARG A 106 -15.52 2.57 -15.99
CA ARG A 106 -16.57 3.45 -16.57
C ARG A 106 -17.19 2.92 -17.85
N ALA A 107 -16.46 2.14 -18.66
CA ALA A 107 -17.03 1.48 -19.81
C ALA A 107 -18.00 0.36 -19.36
N TRP A 108 -17.57 -0.48 -18.42
CA TRP A 108 -18.43 -1.51 -17.82
C TRP A 108 -19.69 -0.93 -17.15
N GLU A 109 -19.54 0.18 -16.43
CA GLU A 109 -20.67 0.94 -15.86
C GLU A 109 -21.70 1.37 -16.92
N LYS A 110 -21.26 1.63 -18.14
CA LYS A 110 -22.12 1.98 -19.28
C LYS A 110 -22.53 0.78 -20.15
N HIS A 111 -22.25 -0.43 -19.68
CA HIS A 111 -22.47 -1.67 -20.44
C HIS A 111 -21.72 -1.75 -21.77
N GLU A 112 -20.61 -1.03 -21.87
CA GLU A 112 -19.69 -1.05 -23.00
C GLU A 112 -18.48 -1.91 -22.67
N SER A 113 -17.85 -2.49 -23.69
CA SER A 113 -16.57 -3.19 -23.53
C SER A 113 -15.46 -2.19 -23.20
N ALA A 114 -14.45 -2.62 -22.41
CA ALA A 114 -13.31 -1.78 -22.04
C ALA A 114 -12.51 -1.28 -23.24
N TRP A 115 -12.51 -2.03 -24.34
CA TRP A 115 -11.87 -1.65 -25.62
C TRP A 115 -12.73 -0.72 -26.48
N GLY A 116 -13.99 -0.48 -26.09
CA GLY A 116 -14.85 0.51 -26.73
C GLY A 116 -15.19 0.23 -28.19
N LYS A 117 -15.96 1.14 -28.80
CA LYS A 117 -16.33 1.11 -30.22
C LYS A 117 -15.56 2.17 -31.04
N ARG A 118 -15.07 3.21 -30.39
CA ARG A 118 -14.38 4.34 -31.01
C ARG A 118 -12.91 4.06 -31.12
N ALA A 119 -12.27 4.48 -32.21
CA ALA A 119 -10.86 4.30 -32.48
C ALA A 119 -9.96 4.84 -31.32
N ASP A 120 -10.27 6.04 -30.81
CA ASP A 120 -9.53 6.66 -29.70
C ASP A 120 -9.61 5.84 -28.40
N ASP A 121 -10.73 5.18 -28.13
CA ASP A 121 -10.90 4.35 -26.93
C ASP A 121 -10.15 3.04 -27.09
N GLN A 122 -10.16 2.46 -28.31
CA GLN A 122 -9.37 1.28 -28.66
C GLN A 122 -7.86 1.55 -28.56
N GLU A 123 -7.37 2.67 -29.12
CA GLU A 123 -5.98 3.08 -29.00
C GLU A 123 -5.55 3.19 -27.54
N LYS A 124 -6.32 3.90 -26.71
CA LYS A 124 -6.03 4.03 -25.26
C LYS A 124 -6.05 2.72 -24.52
N TYR A 125 -6.93 1.79 -24.90
CA TYR A 125 -7.04 0.48 -24.27
C TYR A 125 -5.88 -0.43 -24.68
N PHE A 126 -5.58 -0.54 -25.98
CA PHE A 126 -4.51 -1.39 -26.48
C PHE A 126 -3.12 -0.80 -26.26
N SER A 127 -2.98 0.49 -25.94
CA SER A 127 -1.73 1.08 -25.42
C SER A 127 -1.54 0.91 -23.91
N ALA A 128 -2.52 0.37 -23.19
CA ALA A 128 -2.48 0.19 -21.75
C ALA A 128 -1.67 -1.07 -21.38
N GLY A 129 -0.36 -0.90 -21.21
CA GLY A 129 0.60 -1.96 -20.84
C GLY A 129 1.05 -1.93 -19.38
N ALA A 130 0.23 -1.35 -18.48
CA ALA A 130 0.58 -1.19 -17.08
C ALA A 130 0.33 -2.46 -16.24
N ASN A 131 0.88 -2.46 -15.02
CA ASN A 131 0.85 -3.55 -14.05
C ASN A 131 -0.51 -3.81 -13.37
N GLY A 132 -1.50 -2.96 -13.59
CA GLY A 132 -2.81 -3.04 -12.93
C GLY A 132 -3.59 -4.34 -13.16
N ALA A 133 -3.21 -5.15 -14.17
CA ALA A 133 -3.70 -6.52 -14.31
C ALA A 133 -2.92 -7.48 -13.40
N ALA A 134 -1.57 -7.42 -13.41
CA ALA A 134 -0.72 -8.35 -12.68
C ALA A 134 -0.90 -8.30 -11.16
N MET A 135 -1.15 -7.13 -10.59
CA MET A 135 -1.26 -6.92 -9.14
C MET A 135 -2.44 -7.66 -8.48
N ARG A 136 -3.49 -8.02 -9.26
CA ARG A 136 -4.76 -8.53 -8.73
C ARG A 136 -5.06 -10.01 -9.03
N ILE A 137 -4.19 -10.72 -9.79
CA ILE A 137 -4.49 -12.05 -10.32
C ILE A 137 -4.28 -13.21 -9.33
N ALA A 138 -3.69 -12.96 -8.19
CA ALA A 138 -3.37 -14.00 -7.21
C ALA A 138 -4.56 -14.88 -6.77
N PRO A 139 -5.82 -14.41 -6.69
CA PRO A 139 -6.97 -15.27 -6.42
C PRO A 139 -7.17 -16.39 -7.45
N HIS A 140 -6.89 -16.14 -8.76
CA HIS A 140 -6.97 -17.17 -9.78
C HIS A 140 -5.93 -18.28 -9.53
N VAL A 141 -4.73 -17.91 -9.08
CA VAL A 141 -3.67 -18.88 -8.74
C VAL A 141 -4.11 -19.83 -7.62
N ILE A 142 -4.83 -19.32 -6.60
CA ILE A 142 -5.32 -20.18 -5.52
C ILE A 142 -6.37 -21.15 -6.05
N VAL A 143 -7.33 -20.68 -6.87
CA VAL A 143 -8.38 -21.54 -7.45
C VAL A 143 -7.77 -22.66 -8.30
N HIS A 144 -6.69 -22.38 -9.04
CA HIS A 144 -6.00 -23.35 -9.91
C HIS A 144 -4.77 -23.98 -9.26
N HIS A 145 -4.69 -24.01 -7.91
CA HIS A 145 -3.49 -24.51 -7.21
C HIS A 145 -3.16 -25.97 -7.53
N GLU A 146 -4.14 -26.82 -7.82
CA GLU A 146 -3.97 -28.21 -8.23
C GLU A 146 -4.14 -28.40 -9.76
N GLY A 147 -4.65 -27.40 -10.48
CA GLY A 147 -4.97 -27.43 -11.91
C GLY A 147 -3.74 -27.28 -12.83
N SER A 148 -3.99 -27.26 -14.14
CA SER A 148 -2.96 -26.97 -15.14
C SER A 148 -2.65 -25.47 -15.19
N PHE A 149 -1.44 -25.10 -15.63
CA PHE A 149 -1.13 -23.70 -15.89
C PHE A 149 -1.98 -23.12 -17.04
N GLY A 150 -2.33 -23.94 -18.05
CA GLY A 150 -3.17 -23.50 -19.17
C GLY A 150 -4.55 -23.01 -18.73
N ASP A 151 -5.19 -23.68 -17.76
CA ASP A 151 -6.48 -23.24 -17.21
C ASP A 151 -6.34 -21.94 -16.42
N LEU A 152 -5.28 -21.84 -15.61
CA LEU A 152 -4.93 -20.60 -14.91
C LEU A 152 -4.67 -19.46 -15.89
N ALA A 153 -3.87 -19.70 -16.93
CA ALA A 153 -3.52 -18.69 -17.93
C ALA A 153 -4.75 -18.15 -18.66
N ALA A 154 -5.71 -19.02 -18.98
CA ALA A 154 -6.97 -18.62 -19.59
C ALA A 154 -7.76 -17.66 -18.69
N ASP A 155 -7.86 -17.92 -17.40
CA ASP A 155 -8.56 -17.04 -16.46
C ASP A 155 -7.80 -15.73 -16.20
N VAL A 156 -6.47 -15.78 -16.10
CA VAL A 156 -5.61 -14.59 -15.97
C VAL A 156 -5.79 -13.66 -17.17
N ILE A 157 -5.79 -14.19 -18.40
CA ILE A 157 -6.00 -13.38 -19.61
C ILE A 157 -7.41 -12.80 -19.63
N ARG A 158 -8.45 -13.58 -19.32
CA ARG A 158 -9.83 -13.09 -19.24
C ARG A 158 -10.00 -11.96 -18.23
N ASP A 159 -9.32 -12.05 -17.08
CA ASP A 159 -9.30 -10.95 -16.10
C ASP A 159 -8.53 -9.74 -16.65
N ALA A 160 -7.31 -9.92 -17.15
CA ALA A 160 -6.45 -8.84 -17.62
C ALA A 160 -7.12 -7.96 -18.67
N VAL A 161 -7.80 -8.60 -19.65
CA VAL A 161 -8.50 -7.88 -20.74
C VAL A 161 -9.72 -7.09 -20.27
N THR A 162 -10.20 -7.31 -19.07
CA THR A 162 -11.27 -6.43 -18.55
C THR A 162 -10.83 -4.98 -18.39
N THR A 163 -9.52 -4.71 -18.30
CA THR A 163 -8.97 -3.37 -18.04
C THR A 163 -7.81 -2.96 -18.94
N HIS A 164 -7.04 -3.90 -19.47
CA HIS A 164 -5.81 -3.67 -20.23
C HIS A 164 -5.78 -4.52 -21.51
N GLY A 165 -5.29 -3.95 -22.60
CA GLY A 165 -5.23 -4.64 -23.89
C GLY A 165 -3.84 -4.84 -24.48
N HIS A 166 -2.80 -4.18 -23.95
CA HIS A 166 -1.45 -4.29 -24.47
C HIS A 166 -0.76 -5.57 -24.00
N PRO A 167 0.03 -6.28 -24.84
CA PRO A 167 0.75 -7.49 -24.47
C PRO A 167 1.58 -7.38 -23.18
N ARG A 168 2.20 -6.23 -22.89
CA ARG A 168 2.97 -6.02 -21.64
C ARG A 168 2.14 -6.19 -20.36
N ALA A 169 0.87 -5.79 -20.37
CA ALA A 169 0.00 -6.01 -19.22
C ALA A 169 -0.42 -7.48 -19.10
N LEU A 170 -0.74 -8.11 -20.21
CA LEU A 170 -1.18 -9.50 -20.26
C LEU A 170 -0.06 -10.48 -19.91
N LEU A 171 1.10 -10.34 -20.58
CA LEU A 171 2.28 -11.16 -20.29
C LEU A 171 2.83 -10.89 -18.89
N GLY A 172 2.82 -9.65 -18.42
CA GLY A 172 3.20 -9.35 -17.03
C GLY A 172 2.31 -10.09 -16.03
N ALA A 173 1.00 -10.14 -16.28
CA ALA A 173 0.08 -10.92 -15.45
C ALA A 173 0.31 -12.42 -15.54
N LEU A 174 0.57 -12.97 -16.74
CA LEU A 174 0.87 -14.40 -16.94
C LEU A 174 2.17 -14.82 -16.25
N VAL A 175 3.25 -14.07 -16.43
CA VAL A 175 4.56 -14.39 -15.83
C VAL A 175 4.48 -14.31 -14.31
N HIS A 176 3.79 -13.31 -13.77
CA HIS A 176 3.56 -13.21 -12.34
C HIS A 176 2.71 -14.36 -11.81
N ALA A 177 1.63 -14.71 -12.53
CA ALA A 177 0.77 -15.85 -12.18
C ALA A 177 1.55 -17.16 -12.22
N TYR A 178 2.41 -17.37 -13.24
CA TYR A 178 3.27 -18.53 -13.33
C TYR A 178 4.20 -18.63 -12.12
N ALA A 179 4.89 -17.54 -11.81
CA ALA A 179 5.80 -17.49 -10.65
C ALA A 179 5.09 -17.77 -9.32
N LEU A 180 3.86 -17.26 -9.13
CA LEU A 180 3.03 -17.55 -7.95
C LEU A 180 2.62 -19.03 -7.92
N TRP A 181 2.18 -19.57 -9.07
CA TRP A 181 1.68 -20.93 -9.19
C TRP A 181 2.76 -21.98 -8.91
N ILE A 182 3.99 -21.78 -9.41
CA ILE A 182 5.11 -22.67 -9.10
C ILE A 182 5.58 -22.50 -7.64
N SER A 183 5.57 -21.27 -7.10
CA SER A 183 5.95 -21.00 -5.70
C SER A 183 4.99 -21.68 -4.73
N LEU A 184 3.69 -21.69 -5.02
CA LEU A 184 2.67 -22.30 -4.17
C LEU A 184 2.80 -23.83 -4.12
N ARG A 185 3.36 -24.44 -5.17
CA ARG A 185 3.55 -25.90 -5.32
C ARG A 185 4.91 -26.40 -4.85
N GLN A 186 5.82 -25.49 -4.53
CA GLN A 186 7.15 -25.84 -4.08
C GLN A 186 7.11 -26.37 -2.64
N PRO A 187 7.59 -27.61 -2.41
CA PRO A 187 7.50 -28.23 -1.08
C PRO A 187 8.55 -27.73 -0.09
N ALA A 188 9.55 -27.01 -0.55
CA ALA A 188 10.67 -26.51 0.26
C ALA A 188 10.74 -24.99 0.23
N PRO A 189 11.42 -24.36 1.20
CA PRO A 189 11.66 -22.92 1.15
C PRO A 189 12.33 -22.52 -0.17
N LEU A 190 11.94 -21.37 -0.70
CA LEU A 190 12.53 -20.83 -1.92
C LEU A 190 14.03 -20.65 -1.77
N ALA A 191 14.81 -21.28 -2.65
CA ALA A 191 16.25 -21.06 -2.71
C ALA A 191 16.58 -19.74 -3.41
N TYR A 192 17.74 -19.16 -3.08
CA TYR A 192 18.25 -17.97 -3.77
C TYR A 192 18.35 -18.22 -5.27
N GLY A 193 17.77 -17.34 -6.06
CA GLY A 193 17.77 -17.42 -7.53
C GLY A 193 16.76 -18.40 -8.13
N TRP A 194 16.26 -19.38 -7.37
CA TRP A 194 15.41 -20.45 -7.90
C TRP A 194 14.21 -19.94 -8.71
N LEU A 195 13.57 -18.89 -8.26
CA LEU A 195 12.34 -18.37 -8.89
C LEU A 195 12.60 -17.81 -10.30
N ILE A 196 13.79 -17.24 -10.54
CA ILE A 196 14.22 -16.78 -11.88
C ILE A 196 14.46 -17.98 -12.80
N GLU A 197 15.17 -18.99 -12.34
CA GLU A 197 15.42 -20.22 -13.14
C GLU A 197 14.10 -20.89 -13.49
N ALA A 198 13.22 -21.05 -12.50
CA ALA A 198 11.91 -21.65 -12.72
C ALA A 198 11.03 -20.83 -13.69
N ALA A 199 11.13 -19.51 -13.69
CA ALA A 199 10.42 -18.66 -14.64
C ALA A 199 10.98 -18.80 -16.07
N LEU A 200 12.30 -18.95 -16.23
CA LEU A 200 12.95 -19.21 -17.52
C LEU A 200 12.61 -20.62 -18.04
N ASP A 201 12.65 -21.64 -17.19
CA ASP A 201 12.26 -23.02 -17.55
C ASP A 201 10.79 -23.10 -17.98
N GLY A 202 9.94 -22.23 -17.41
CA GLY A 202 8.52 -22.12 -17.73
C GLY A 202 8.19 -21.31 -18.97
N LEU A 203 9.18 -20.83 -19.72
CA LEU A 203 8.97 -20.00 -20.94
C LEU A 203 7.96 -20.62 -21.90
N LYS A 204 8.04 -21.93 -22.15
CA LYS A 204 7.12 -22.67 -23.03
C LYS A 204 5.65 -22.59 -22.60
N ASP A 205 5.40 -22.40 -21.29
CA ASP A 205 4.05 -22.40 -20.72
C ASP A 205 3.46 -20.97 -20.76
N TRP A 206 4.19 -19.96 -20.26
CA TRP A 206 3.65 -18.60 -20.17
C TRP A 206 3.78 -17.76 -21.44
N ARG A 207 4.57 -18.18 -22.44
CA ARG A 207 4.66 -17.50 -23.74
C ARG A 207 3.47 -17.77 -24.66
N GLU A 208 2.73 -18.86 -24.42
CA GLU A 208 1.63 -19.27 -25.28
C GLU A 208 0.64 -18.12 -25.50
N PRO A 209 0.17 -17.90 -26.73
CA PRO A 209 -0.72 -16.81 -27.08
C PRO A 209 -2.18 -17.08 -26.65
N VAL A 210 -2.40 -17.27 -25.35
CA VAL A 210 -3.71 -17.61 -24.76
C VAL A 210 -4.78 -16.60 -25.13
N TRP A 211 -4.42 -15.36 -25.46
CA TRP A 211 -5.32 -14.32 -25.96
C TRP A 211 -6.07 -14.72 -27.22
N GLN A 212 -5.54 -15.67 -28.02
CA GLN A 212 -6.25 -16.18 -29.23
C GLN A 212 -7.55 -16.91 -28.88
N SER A 213 -7.75 -17.32 -27.64
CA SER A 213 -8.97 -17.95 -27.14
C SER A 213 -10.06 -16.96 -26.72
N LEU A 214 -9.78 -15.65 -26.77
CA LEU A 214 -10.75 -14.59 -26.43
C LEU A 214 -11.87 -14.50 -27.49
N ASP A 215 -12.93 -13.79 -27.11
CA ASP A 215 -14.07 -13.61 -28.00
C ASP A 215 -13.71 -12.83 -29.28
N ARG A 216 -14.48 -13.09 -30.34
CA ARG A 216 -14.27 -12.53 -31.69
C ARG A 216 -14.23 -11.00 -31.71
N HIS A 217 -15.05 -10.36 -30.88
CA HIS A 217 -15.12 -8.91 -30.85
C HIS A 217 -13.83 -8.29 -30.31
N TRP A 218 -13.19 -8.91 -29.29
CA TRP A 218 -11.89 -8.48 -28.81
C TRP A 218 -10.80 -8.72 -29.84
N LEU A 219 -10.78 -9.91 -30.48
CA LEU A 219 -9.79 -10.27 -31.51
C LEU A 219 -9.82 -9.34 -32.71
N ASP A 220 -11.02 -9.00 -33.19
CA ASP A 220 -11.20 -8.07 -34.31
C ASP A 220 -10.72 -6.65 -33.98
N ALA A 221 -10.84 -6.23 -32.74
CA ALA A 221 -10.30 -4.95 -32.25
C ALA A 221 -8.78 -4.99 -32.11
N ALA A 222 -8.22 -6.06 -31.53
CA ALA A 222 -6.79 -6.25 -31.34
C ALA A 222 -6.01 -6.28 -32.65
N ALA A 223 -6.55 -6.97 -33.67
CA ALA A 223 -5.94 -7.09 -35.00
C ALA A 223 -5.62 -5.75 -35.67
N LYS A 224 -6.33 -4.68 -35.29
CA LYS A 224 -6.23 -3.33 -35.89
C LYS A 224 -5.52 -2.33 -34.98
N ALA A 225 -5.28 -2.69 -33.74
CA ALA A 225 -4.95 -1.73 -32.69
C ALA A 225 -3.48 -1.36 -32.60
N LEU A 226 -2.57 -2.26 -32.99
CA LEU A 226 -1.13 -2.07 -32.83
C LEU A 226 -0.40 -2.07 -34.17
N PRO A 227 0.62 -1.21 -34.36
CA PRO A 227 1.49 -1.26 -35.52
C PRO A 227 2.15 -2.64 -35.66
N GLY A 228 2.14 -3.22 -36.84
CA GLY A 228 2.67 -4.56 -37.11
C GLY A 228 1.76 -5.72 -36.69
N GLY A 229 0.64 -5.43 -36.02
CA GLY A 229 -0.32 -6.42 -35.56
C GLY A 229 -0.09 -6.88 -34.12
N TYR A 230 -1.12 -7.49 -33.54
CA TYR A 230 -1.09 -7.91 -32.13
C TYR A 230 -0.16 -9.09 -31.87
N GLU A 231 -0.05 -10.01 -32.82
CA GLU A 231 0.83 -11.18 -32.75
C GLU A 231 2.31 -10.78 -32.67
N GLN A 232 2.75 -9.88 -33.56
CA GLN A 232 4.12 -9.35 -33.51
C GLN A 232 4.40 -8.64 -32.19
N ALA A 233 3.47 -7.81 -31.70
CA ALA A 233 3.62 -7.12 -30.43
C ALA A 233 3.66 -8.11 -29.24
N TRP A 234 2.98 -9.24 -29.35
CA TRP A 234 3.07 -10.33 -28.36
C TRP A 234 4.44 -10.97 -28.36
N ASP A 235 4.96 -11.35 -29.53
CA ASP A 235 6.27 -11.99 -29.67
C ASP A 235 7.41 -11.03 -29.21
N ASP A 236 7.34 -9.77 -29.59
CA ASP A 236 8.28 -8.75 -29.12
C ASP A 236 8.27 -8.61 -27.59
N THR A 237 7.08 -8.73 -26.97
CA THR A 237 6.92 -8.65 -25.52
C THR A 237 7.39 -9.93 -24.82
N VAL A 238 7.21 -11.10 -25.44
CA VAL A 238 7.80 -12.37 -24.96
C VAL A 238 9.32 -12.26 -24.89
N GLN A 239 9.94 -11.74 -25.97
CA GLN A 239 11.39 -11.53 -26.01
C GLN A 239 11.84 -10.52 -24.93
N GLU A 240 11.08 -9.40 -24.74
CA GLU A 240 11.34 -8.45 -23.65
C GLU A 240 11.41 -9.13 -22.28
N VAL A 241 10.45 -10.02 -21.98
CA VAL A 241 10.42 -10.73 -20.70
C VAL A 241 11.57 -11.72 -20.55
N GLU A 242 11.91 -12.46 -21.61
CA GLU A 242 13.03 -13.41 -21.62
C GLU A 242 14.36 -12.69 -21.38
N ASP A 243 14.59 -11.55 -22.05
CA ASP A 243 15.78 -10.72 -21.87
C ASP A 243 15.87 -10.16 -20.45
N LEU A 244 14.75 -9.71 -19.88
CA LEU A 244 14.68 -9.21 -18.50
C LEU A 244 14.97 -10.31 -17.47
N LEU A 245 14.42 -11.52 -17.64
CA LEU A 245 14.69 -12.67 -16.76
C LEU A 245 16.15 -13.10 -16.85
N THR A 246 16.72 -13.10 -18.05
CA THR A 246 18.15 -13.41 -18.28
C THR A 246 19.07 -12.37 -17.63
N SER A 247 18.73 -11.09 -17.72
CA SER A 247 19.44 -10.01 -17.03
C SER A 247 19.31 -10.14 -15.51
N ALA A 248 18.11 -10.49 -15.00
CA ALA A 248 17.88 -10.73 -13.59
C ALA A 248 18.73 -11.90 -13.06
N ARG A 249 18.85 -13.02 -13.81
CA ARG A 249 19.74 -14.13 -13.51
C ARG A 249 21.18 -13.67 -13.40
N SER A 250 21.69 -12.97 -14.41
CA SER A 250 23.06 -12.45 -14.43
C SER A 250 23.34 -11.50 -13.26
N SER A 251 22.35 -10.69 -12.86
CA SER A 251 22.44 -9.83 -11.67
C SER A 251 22.52 -10.64 -10.37
N LEU A 252 21.81 -11.77 -10.27
CA LEU A 252 21.89 -12.66 -9.12
C LEU A 252 23.23 -13.39 -9.05
N ASP A 253 23.77 -13.84 -10.19
CA ASP A 253 25.06 -14.51 -10.30
C ASP A 253 26.22 -13.60 -9.88
N SER A 254 26.08 -12.29 -10.08
CA SER A 254 27.04 -11.28 -9.59
C SER A 254 27.08 -11.20 -8.06
N GLY A 255 26.19 -11.92 -7.39
CA GLY A 255 26.16 -12.14 -5.96
C GLY A 255 25.50 -11.03 -5.15
N ALA A 256 25.48 -11.24 -3.83
CA ALA A 256 24.83 -10.35 -2.87
C ALA A 256 25.47 -8.94 -2.78
N LEU A 257 26.61 -8.70 -3.43
CA LEU A 257 27.34 -7.42 -3.44
C LEU A 257 26.70 -6.36 -4.33
N SER A 258 25.91 -6.77 -5.35
CA SER A 258 25.16 -5.81 -6.19
C SER A 258 23.96 -5.28 -5.41
N ALA A 259 23.71 -3.95 -5.44
CA ALA A 259 22.53 -3.37 -4.85
C ALA A 259 21.27 -3.76 -5.68
N PRO A 260 20.18 -4.23 -5.05
CA PRO A 260 18.95 -4.54 -5.79
C PRO A 260 18.41 -3.34 -6.58
N SER A 261 18.61 -2.12 -6.08
CA SER A 261 18.24 -0.88 -6.77
C SER A 261 18.93 -0.72 -8.13
N ALA A 262 20.16 -1.24 -8.30
CA ALA A 262 20.88 -1.13 -9.56
C ALA A 262 20.12 -1.82 -10.71
N PHE A 263 19.59 -3.03 -10.50
CA PHE A 263 18.76 -3.73 -11.48
C PHE A 263 17.47 -2.94 -11.79
N LEU A 264 16.81 -2.39 -10.77
CA LEU A 264 15.58 -1.61 -10.94
C LEU A 264 15.82 -0.32 -11.76
N GLU A 265 16.93 0.37 -11.51
CA GLU A 265 17.30 1.61 -12.21
C GLU A 265 17.73 1.34 -13.66
N GLU A 266 18.55 0.32 -13.88
CA GLU A 266 19.03 -0.09 -15.20
C GLU A 266 17.87 -0.37 -16.16
N HIS A 267 16.88 -1.15 -15.69
CA HIS A 267 15.70 -1.53 -16.49
C HIS A 267 14.56 -0.50 -16.46
N GLY A 268 14.78 0.67 -15.86
CA GLY A 268 13.86 1.80 -15.95
C GLY A 268 12.62 1.71 -15.05
N LEU A 269 12.64 0.88 -14.02
CA LEU A 269 11.54 0.81 -13.01
C LEU A 269 11.45 2.07 -12.14
N THR A 270 12.46 2.94 -12.19
CA THR A 270 12.47 4.24 -11.51
C THR A 270 12.10 5.41 -12.43
N ARG A 271 11.83 5.14 -13.71
CA ARG A 271 11.49 6.18 -14.71
C ARG A 271 9.98 6.32 -14.82
N THR A 272 9.48 7.54 -14.78
CA THR A 272 8.05 7.88 -14.82
C THR A 272 7.26 7.20 -15.96
N LYS A 273 7.88 6.99 -17.13
CA LYS A 273 7.21 6.40 -18.30
C LYS A 273 7.09 4.88 -18.24
N THR A 274 7.98 4.20 -17.52
CA THR A 274 8.12 2.73 -17.55
C THR A 274 7.91 2.07 -16.19
N ARG A 275 7.97 2.82 -15.08
CA ARG A 275 7.87 2.27 -13.73
C ARG A 275 6.64 1.40 -13.46
N GLY A 276 5.52 1.67 -14.12
CA GLY A 276 4.28 0.90 -14.02
C GLY A 276 4.08 -0.12 -15.15
N SER A 277 5.14 -0.49 -15.94
CA SER A 277 5.02 -1.52 -16.98
C SER A 277 4.71 -2.88 -16.37
N GLY A 278 3.74 -3.62 -16.94
CA GLY A 278 3.35 -4.94 -16.46
C GLY A 278 4.50 -5.94 -16.48
N THR A 279 5.27 -6.01 -17.57
CA THR A 279 6.42 -6.92 -17.70
C THR A 279 7.56 -6.56 -16.76
N LEU A 280 7.93 -5.27 -16.70
CA LEU A 280 9.00 -4.81 -15.82
C LEU A 280 8.69 -5.06 -14.34
N CYS A 281 7.46 -4.75 -13.89
CA CYS A 281 7.04 -4.98 -12.50
C CYS A 281 7.00 -6.47 -12.17
N ALA A 282 6.51 -7.32 -13.09
CA ALA A 282 6.45 -8.76 -12.87
C ALA A 282 7.85 -9.38 -12.71
N VAL A 283 8.76 -9.09 -13.65
CA VAL A 283 10.13 -9.62 -13.57
C VAL A 283 10.90 -9.04 -12.37
N ALA A 284 10.73 -7.76 -12.07
CA ALA A 284 11.37 -7.16 -10.90
C ALA A 284 10.85 -7.76 -9.58
N ALA A 285 9.55 -8.05 -9.48
CA ALA A 285 8.98 -8.73 -8.30
C ALA A 285 9.55 -10.16 -8.14
N ILE A 286 9.68 -10.89 -9.25
CA ILE A 286 10.31 -12.22 -9.28
C ILE A 286 11.78 -12.14 -8.85
N TYR A 287 12.54 -11.18 -9.40
CA TYR A 287 13.94 -10.92 -9.03
C TYR A 287 14.10 -10.63 -7.53
N LEU A 288 13.29 -9.70 -7.02
CA LEU A 288 13.36 -9.31 -5.61
C LEU A 288 12.95 -10.46 -4.67
N ALA A 289 11.95 -11.25 -5.04
CA ALA A 289 11.55 -12.43 -4.28
C ALA A 289 12.63 -13.52 -4.31
N ALA A 290 13.19 -13.84 -5.49
CA ALA A 290 14.26 -14.81 -5.67
C ALA A 290 15.53 -14.45 -4.87
N ARG A 291 15.83 -13.16 -4.76
CA ARG A 291 16.96 -12.65 -4.00
C ARG A 291 16.75 -12.66 -2.50
N SER A 292 15.52 -12.56 -2.05
CA SER A 292 15.18 -12.24 -0.67
C SER A 292 14.55 -13.41 0.10
N ALA A 293 14.51 -14.59 -0.47
CA ALA A 293 13.87 -15.75 0.15
C ALA A 293 14.40 -16.08 1.56
N ALA A 294 15.71 -15.89 1.80
CA ALA A 294 16.32 -16.06 3.13
C ALA A 294 16.08 -14.91 4.12
N GLY A 295 15.53 -13.77 3.66
CA GLY A 295 15.26 -12.59 4.47
C GLY A 295 14.07 -11.81 3.90
N PRO A 296 12.86 -12.39 3.92
CA PRO A 296 11.70 -11.85 3.21
C PRO A 296 11.28 -10.45 3.68
N GLU A 297 11.50 -10.10 4.92
CA GLU A 297 11.25 -8.75 5.45
C GLU A 297 12.08 -7.68 4.71
N ARG A 298 13.33 -8.01 4.31
CA ARG A 298 14.15 -7.13 3.48
C ARG A 298 13.61 -7.09 2.06
N GLY A 299 13.12 -8.22 1.56
CA GLY A 299 12.55 -8.36 0.22
C GLY A 299 11.43 -7.39 -0.05
N ILE A 300 10.54 -7.17 0.90
CA ILE A 300 9.46 -6.19 0.76
C ILE A 300 9.88 -4.76 1.13
N GLY A 301 10.86 -4.61 2.00
CA GLY A 301 11.36 -3.28 2.42
C GLY A 301 12.09 -2.52 1.30
N ILE A 302 12.69 -3.22 0.35
CA ILE A 302 13.40 -2.64 -0.80
C ILE A 302 12.40 -2.04 -1.80
N PRO A 303 11.48 -2.84 -2.41
CA PRO A 303 10.53 -2.31 -3.39
C PRO A 303 9.59 -1.26 -2.80
N ALA A 304 9.15 -1.45 -1.55
CA ALA A 304 8.25 -0.51 -0.88
C ALA A 304 8.83 0.92 -0.76
N ARG A 305 10.14 1.11 -0.94
CA ARG A 305 10.81 2.40 -0.71
C ARG A 305 11.72 2.82 -1.86
N GLN A 306 11.70 2.08 -2.96
CA GLN A 306 12.52 2.41 -4.12
C GLN A 306 12.05 3.73 -4.73
N GLU A 307 12.89 4.76 -4.62
CA GLU A 307 12.56 6.08 -5.15
C GLU A 307 12.28 6.04 -6.65
N GLY A 308 11.16 6.63 -7.04
CA GLY A 308 10.75 6.72 -8.44
C GLY A 308 10.03 5.50 -8.97
N ALA A 309 10.01 4.37 -8.24
CA ALA A 309 9.28 3.17 -8.63
C ALA A 309 7.77 3.27 -8.32
N ASP A 310 7.02 2.31 -8.80
CA ASP A 310 5.64 2.01 -8.44
C ASP A 310 5.67 1.13 -7.18
N THR A 311 5.79 1.77 -6.03
CA THR A 311 6.26 1.13 -4.80
C THR A 311 5.24 0.23 -4.14
N ASP A 312 3.95 0.58 -4.20
CA ASP A 312 2.84 -0.24 -3.71
C ASP A 312 2.71 -1.53 -4.54
N THR A 313 2.57 -1.42 -5.86
CA THR A 313 2.43 -2.57 -6.73
C THR A 313 3.68 -3.47 -6.70
N LEU A 314 4.89 -2.90 -6.77
CA LEU A 314 6.11 -3.71 -6.77
C LEU A 314 6.30 -4.46 -5.44
N ALA A 315 6.00 -3.82 -4.31
CA ALA A 315 6.06 -4.46 -3.00
C ALA A 315 4.94 -5.48 -2.80
N SER A 316 3.72 -5.19 -3.29
CA SER A 316 2.58 -6.10 -3.29
C SER A 316 2.90 -7.40 -4.04
N MET A 317 3.37 -7.30 -5.27
CA MET A 317 3.71 -8.46 -6.11
C MET A 317 4.88 -9.26 -5.52
N THR A 318 5.94 -8.59 -5.02
CA THR A 318 7.07 -9.26 -4.36
C THR A 318 6.65 -10.01 -3.10
N ALA A 319 5.86 -9.38 -2.24
CA ALA A 319 5.37 -9.98 -1.00
C ALA A 319 4.36 -11.11 -1.24
N SER A 320 3.60 -11.03 -2.34
CA SER A 320 2.72 -12.12 -2.78
C SER A 320 3.51 -13.38 -3.13
N LEU A 321 4.61 -13.24 -3.88
CA LEU A 321 5.52 -14.35 -4.23
C LEU A 321 6.19 -14.95 -3.00
N LEU A 322 6.74 -14.12 -2.11
CA LEU A 322 7.32 -14.58 -0.85
C LEU A 322 6.28 -15.29 0.02
N GLY A 323 5.05 -14.76 0.07
CA GLY A 323 3.95 -15.37 0.80
C GLY A 323 3.45 -16.68 0.19
N ALA A 324 3.57 -16.88 -1.13
CA ALA A 324 3.26 -18.14 -1.79
C ALA A 324 4.25 -19.26 -1.40
N GLY A 325 5.54 -18.93 -1.33
CA GLY A 325 6.58 -19.92 -1.05
C GLY A 325 6.93 -20.09 0.43
N LEU A 326 6.68 -19.10 1.29
CA LEU A 326 7.10 -19.08 2.70
C LEU A 326 5.93 -19.08 3.71
N GLY A 327 4.67 -19.04 3.22
CA GLY A 327 3.52 -18.88 4.10
C GLY A 327 3.35 -17.45 4.63
N GLN A 328 2.72 -17.30 5.79
CA GLN A 328 2.39 -15.98 6.34
C GLN A 328 3.18 -15.60 7.61
N GLU A 329 3.87 -16.53 8.25
CA GLU A 329 4.49 -16.34 9.57
C GLU A 329 5.53 -15.23 9.57
N TRP A 330 6.30 -15.10 8.48
CA TRP A 330 7.33 -14.07 8.32
C TRP A 330 6.79 -12.63 8.28
N LEU A 331 5.48 -12.45 8.00
CA LEU A 331 4.84 -11.12 8.01
C LEU A 331 4.71 -10.54 9.43
N GLY A 332 4.78 -11.38 10.47
CA GLY A 332 4.81 -10.95 11.87
C GLY A 332 3.67 -10.01 12.25
N SER A 333 4.02 -8.84 12.79
CA SER A 333 3.05 -7.81 13.17
C SER A 333 2.34 -7.17 11.97
N PHE A 334 3.01 -7.04 10.84
CA PHE A 334 2.43 -6.46 9.63
C PHE A 334 1.23 -7.28 9.14
N GLY A 335 1.35 -8.61 9.09
CA GLY A 335 0.25 -9.49 8.69
C GLY A 335 -0.99 -9.39 9.60
N ARG A 336 -0.78 -9.08 10.89
CA ARG A 336 -1.90 -8.91 11.85
C ARG A 336 -2.53 -7.53 11.82
N THR A 337 -1.79 -6.50 11.41
CA THR A 337 -2.22 -5.09 11.51
C THR A 337 -2.54 -4.43 10.18
N VAL A 338 -2.31 -5.12 9.06
CA VAL A 338 -2.81 -4.65 7.77
C VAL A 338 -4.33 -4.62 7.77
N GLN A 339 -4.90 -3.63 7.12
CA GLN A 339 -6.36 -3.49 6.98
C GLN A 339 -6.97 -4.79 6.46
N ASP A 340 -8.10 -5.19 7.03
CA ASP A 340 -8.90 -6.35 6.62
C ASP A 340 -8.16 -7.72 6.66
N SER A 341 -7.09 -7.83 7.45
CA SER A 341 -6.26 -9.03 7.56
C SER A 341 -7.08 -10.32 7.71
N ALA A 342 -8.03 -10.33 8.64
CA ALA A 342 -8.88 -11.51 8.88
C ALA A 342 -9.77 -11.86 7.68
N LEU A 343 -10.28 -10.86 6.95
CA LEU A 343 -11.03 -11.09 5.71
C LEU A 343 -10.14 -11.71 4.64
N ILE A 344 -8.96 -11.14 4.43
CA ILE A 344 -8.01 -11.58 3.38
C ILE A 344 -7.60 -13.05 3.61
N ILE A 345 -7.37 -13.44 4.85
CA ILE A 345 -7.08 -14.84 5.21
C ILE A 345 -8.27 -15.74 4.86
N ARG A 346 -9.49 -15.38 5.29
CA ARG A 346 -10.70 -16.17 4.97
C ARG A 346 -10.97 -16.25 3.46
N LEU A 347 -10.72 -15.18 2.70
CA LEU A 347 -10.85 -15.24 1.24
C LEU A 347 -9.88 -16.25 0.64
N ALA A 348 -8.62 -16.27 1.09
CA ALA A 348 -7.63 -17.23 0.62
C ALA A 348 -8.04 -18.68 0.96
N GLU A 349 -8.50 -18.93 2.18
CA GLU A 349 -8.98 -20.25 2.63
C GLU A 349 -10.19 -20.72 1.82
N ASN A 350 -11.17 -19.84 1.60
CA ASN A 350 -12.37 -20.19 0.82
C ASN A 350 -12.06 -20.42 -0.66
N LEU A 351 -11.04 -19.77 -1.24
CA LEU A 351 -10.62 -19.99 -2.62
C LEU A 351 -9.94 -21.35 -2.84
N LEU A 352 -9.36 -21.95 -1.81
CA LEU A 352 -8.80 -23.33 -1.88
C LEU A 352 -9.89 -24.38 -2.10
N CYS A 353 -11.06 -24.18 -1.51
CA CYS A 353 -12.19 -25.08 -1.62
C CYS A 353 -13.47 -24.28 -1.90
N PRO A 354 -13.61 -23.70 -3.11
CA PRO A 354 -14.77 -22.87 -3.42
C PRO A 354 -16.04 -23.70 -3.35
N VAL A 355 -16.97 -23.24 -2.52
CA VAL A 355 -18.31 -23.85 -2.46
C VAL A 355 -19.05 -23.43 -3.72
N SER A 356 -19.54 -24.41 -4.47
CA SER A 356 -20.37 -24.16 -5.65
C SER A 356 -21.67 -23.45 -5.23
N THR A 357 -21.79 -22.16 -5.54
CA THR A 357 -23.00 -21.40 -5.29
C THR A 357 -23.77 -21.25 -6.57
N THR A 358 -25.05 -21.64 -6.55
CA THR A 358 -26.00 -21.35 -7.64
C THR A 358 -26.50 -19.91 -7.51
N LEU A 359 -25.65 -18.94 -7.72
CA LEU A 359 -26.06 -17.55 -7.70
C LEU A 359 -26.68 -17.17 -9.05
N VAL A 360 -27.90 -16.60 -9.01
CA VAL A 360 -28.45 -15.95 -10.19
C VAL A 360 -27.72 -14.62 -10.41
N LEU A 361 -26.99 -14.52 -11.52
CA LEU A 361 -26.33 -13.29 -11.91
C LEU A 361 -27.36 -12.16 -12.10
N PRO A 362 -27.07 -10.93 -11.64
CA PRO A 362 -27.93 -9.81 -11.94
C PRO A 362 -27.89 -9.50 -13.44
N SER A 363 -29.03 -9.14 -14.01
CA SER A 363 -29.06 -8.46 -15.30
C SER A 363 -28.31 -7.12 -15.18
N ARG A 364 -28.04 -6.48 -16.31
CA ARG A 364 -27.40 -5.15 -16.33
C ARG A 364 -28.24 -4.11 -15.59
N ASP A 365 -29.54 -4.10 -15.87
CA ASP A 365 -30.47 -3.16 -15.25
C ASP A 365 -30.58 -3.36 -13.72
N GLU A 366 -30.58 -4.61 -13.27
CA GLU A 366 -30.59 -4.92 -11.82
C GLU A 366 -29.32 -4.46 -11.12
N ALA A 367 -28.15 -4.63 -11.76
CA ALA A 367 -26.88 -4.16 -11.21
C ALA A 367 -26.85 -2.63 -11.10
N ASP A 368 -27.31 -1.91 -12.12
CA ASP A 368 -27.41 -0.45 -12.14
C ASP A 368 -28.39 0.07 -11.07
N GLN A 369 -29.55 -0.57 -10.97
CA GLN A 369 -30.54 -0.22 -9.94
C GLN A 369 -30.00 -0.47 -8.54
N ALA A 370 -29.27 -1.57 -8.31
CA ALA A 370 -28.66 -1.87 -7.02
C ALA A 370 -27.64 -0.79 -6.63
N ARG A 371 -26.76 -0.39 -7.58
CA ARG A 371 -25.76 0.65 -7.34
C ARG A 371 -26.41 2.02 -7.15
N SER A 372 -27.37 2.39 -7.97
CA SER A 372 -28.08 3.67 -7.83
C SER A 372 -28.81 3.78 -6.50
N ARG A 373 -29.51 2.72 -6.09
CA ARG A 373 -30.18 2.64 -4.79
C ARG A 373 -29.20 2.77 -3.63
N PHE A 374 -28.09 2.04 -3.68
CA PHE A 374 -27.04 2.15 -2.68
C PHE A 374 -26.53 3.59 -2.54
N LEU A 375 -26.24 4.28 -3.64
CA LEU A 375 -25.74 5.65 -3.62
C LEU A 375 -26.77 6.65 -3.08
N GLU A 376 -28.05 6.47 -3.41
CA GLU A 376 -29.14 7.28 -2.87
C GLU A 376 -29.36 7.05 -1.38
N GLU A 377 -29.35 5.79 -0.94
CA GLU A 377 -29.47 5.42 0.46
C GLU A 377 -28.27 5.95 1.25
N LEU A 378 -27.05 5.80 0.71
CA LEU A 378 -25.83 6.32 1.31
C LEU A 378 -25.92 7.84 1.53
N ASP A 379 -26.47 8.59 0.57
CA ASP A 379 -26.59 10.06 0.67
C ASP A 379 -27.59 10.52 1.73
N ARG A 380 -28.62 9.71 2.03
CA ARG A 380 -29.67 10.02 3.00
C ARG A 380 -29.41 9.44 4.39
N ALA A 381 -28.58 8.38 4.47
CA ALA A 381 -28.40 7.62 5.69
C ALA A 381 -27.65 8.38 6.78
N ASP A 382 -28.04 8.17 8.01
CA ASP A 382 -27.34 8.63 9.19
C ASP A 382 -26.16 7.72 9.57
N THR A 383 -25.30 8.22 10.45
CA THR A 383 -24.23 7.42 11.05
C THR A 383 -24.82 6.18 11.76
N ARG A 384 -24.23 5.02 11.53
CA ARG A 384 -24.67 3.69 12.00
C ARG A 384 -25.80 3.04 11.18
N ALA A 385 -26.31 3.66 10.14
CA ALA A 385 -27.25 3.01 9.24
C ALA A 385 -26.63 1.76 8.59
N SER A 386 -27.49 0.75 8.37
CA SER A 386 -27.14 -0.44 7.58
C SER A 386 -27.54 -0.22 6.14
N LEU A 387 -26.66 -0.58 5.22
CA LEU A 387 -26.82 -0.41 3.77
C LEU A 387 -26.59 -1.74 3.05
N LEU A 388 -27.32 -1.96 1.97
CA LEU A 388 -27.06 -3.06 1.05
C LEU A 388 -26.15 -2.55 -0.07
N LEU A 389 -24.95 -3.13 -0.19
CA LEU A 389 -23.99 -2.77 -1.23
C LEU A 389 -24.38 -3.33 -2.61
N PRO A 390 -23.86 -2.79 -3.71
CA PRO A 390 -24.08 -3.31 -5.07
C PRO A 390 -23.71 -4.79 -5.24
N ASP A 391 -22.71 -5.25 -4.51
CA ASP A 391 -22.23 -6.63 -4.46
C ASP A 391 -23.04 -7.54 -3.52
N ARG A 392 -24.21 -7.08 -3.08
CA ARG A 392 -25.18 -7.75 -2.20
C ARG A 392 -24.73 -7.97 -0.75
N ARG A 393 -23.59 -7.40 -0.33
CA ARG A 393 -23.16 -7.46 1.06
C ARG A 393 -23.86 -6.39 1.90
N GLN A 394 -24.12 -6.73 3.17
CA GLN A 394 -24.53 -5.74 4.16
C GLN A 394 -23.32 -4.96 4.66
N ALA A 395 -23.48 -3.65 4.78
CA ALA A 395 -22.48 -2.78 5.39
C ALA A 395 -23.14 -1.79 6.34
N ARG A 396 -22.37 -1.32 7.32
CA ARG A 396 -22.80 -0.25 8.23
C ARG A 396 -21.90 0.97 8.07
N ILE A 397 -22.45 2.16 8.25
CA ILE A 397 -21.68 3.38 8.33
C ILE A 397 -20.99 3.44 9.68
N VAL A 398 -19.65 3.35 9.68
CA VAL A 398 -18.81 3.44 10.89
C VAL A 398 -18.56 4.89 11.26
N ALA A 399 -18.21 5.69 10.25
CA ALA A 399 -17.92 7.10 10.42
C ALA A 399 -18.28 7.88 9.15
N ARG A 400 -18.69 9.11 9.33
CA ARG A 400 -18.95 10.06 8.24
C ARG A 400 -18.54 11.45 8.70
N GLY A 401 -17.83 12.19 7.86
CA GLY A 401 -17.41 13.52 8.19
C GLY A 401 -17.01 14.34 6.95
N PRO A 402 -17.02 15.65 7.09
CA PRO A 402 -16.51 16.54 6.06
C PRO A 402 -14.98 16.43 5.96
N MET A 403 -14.48 16.58 4.74
CA MET A 403 -13.06 16.79 4.45
C MET A 403 -12.91 18.17 3.81
N THR A 404 -11.97 18.97 4.29
CA THR A 404 -11.70 20.30 3.73
C THR A 404 -10.22 20.42 3.40
N SER A 405 -9.90 20.85 2.19
CA SER A 405 -8.54 21.08 1.74
C SER A 405 -8.48 22.30 0.83
N GLY A 406 -7.89 23.38 1.32
CA GLY A 406 -7.93 24.68 0.65
C GLY A 406 -9.36 25.13 0.36
N ASN A 407 -9.67 25.37 -0.91
CA ASN A 407 -11.00 25.83 -1.36
C ASN A 407 -11.94 24.66 -1.75
N TRP A 408 -11.64 23.43 -1.34
CA TRP A 408 -12.42 22.24 -1.71
C TRP A 408 -12.94 21.52 -0.49
N THR A 409 -14.17 21.05 -0.57
CA THR A 409 -14.82 20.21 0.45
C THR A 409 -15.31 18.92 -0.17
N ALA A 410 -15.32 17.87 0.62
CA ALA A 410 -15.88 16.58 0.27
C ALA A 410 -16.45 15.90 1.51
N GLN A 411 -17.24 14.86 1.31
CA GLN A 411 -17.71 14.00 2.38
C GLN A 411 -16.99 12.66 2.31
N ARG A 412 -16.31 12.28 3.39
CA ARG A 412 -15.73 10.93 3.55
C ARG A 412 -16.70 10.07 4.35
N THR A 413 -16.98 8.88 3.86
CA THR A 413 -17.77 7.86 4.57
C THR A 413 -16.94 6.60 4.70
N HIS A 414 -16.85 6.08 5.92
CA HIS A 414 -16.25 4.78 6.23
C HIS A 414 -17.36 3.77 6.43
N LEU A 415 -17.36 2.72 5.63
CA LEU A 415 -18.26 1.57 5.73
C LEU A 415 -17.50 0.35 6.23
N ALA A 416 -18.09 -0.41 7.14
CA ALA A 416 -17.64 -1.75 7.50
C ALA A 416 -18.68 -2.76 7.02
N THR A 417 -18.25 -3.70 6.20
CA THR A 417 -19.09 -4.77 5.67
C THR A 417 -19.27 -5.90 6.70
N ALA A 418 -20.32 -6.70 6.56
CA ALA A 418 -20.60 -7.82 7.46
C ALA A 418 -19.50 -8.89 7.43
N ASP A 419 -18.80 -9.05 6.29
CA ASP A 419 -17.66 -9.94 6.13
C ASP A 419 -16.33 -9.33 6.60
N GLY A 420 -16.34 -8.06 7.07
CA GLY A 420 -15.21 -7.41 7.73
C GLY A 420 -14.32 -6.57 6.81
N GLN A 421 -14.76 -6.23 5.59
CA GLN A 421 -14.05 -5.26 4.74
C GLN A 421 -14.34 -3.82 5.19
N ASN A 422 -13.32 -2.99 5.19
CA ASN A 422 -13.43 -1.54 5.39
C ASN A 422 -13.37 -0.83 4.03
N LEU A 423 -14.41 -0.05 3.71
CA LEU A 423 -14.50 0.73 2.48
C LEU A 423 -14.54 2.22 2.82
N PHE A 424 -13.82 3.02 2.06
CA PHE A 424 -13.74 4.46 2.24
C PHE A 424 -14.21 5.16 0.97
N LEU A 425 -15.32 5.88 1.06
CA LEU A 425 -15.91 6.59 -0.08
C LEU A 425 -15.73 8.09 0.10
N ILE A 426 -15.27 8.78 -0.96
CA ILE A 426 -15.15 10.23 -1.00
C ILE A 426 -16.12 10.76 -2.04
N ARG A 427 -17.12 11.50 -1.58
CA ARG A 427 -18.22 11.98 -2.42
C ARG A 427 -18.47 13.48 -2.26
N LYS A 428 -19.27 14.03 -3.16
CA LYS A 428 -19.70 15.44 -3.10
C LYS A 428 -18.52 16.42 -3.03
N VAL A 429 -17.49 16.16 -3.86
CA VAL A 429 -16.36 17.08 -3.97
C VAL A 429 -16.84 18.38 -4.63
N GLN A 430 -16.85 19.46 -3.87
CA GLN A 430 -17.32 20.78 -4.31
C GLN A 430 -16.36 21.87 -3.85
N ARG A 431 -16.44 23.03 -4.48
CA ARG A 431 -15.71 24.19 -4.03
C ARG A 431 -16.31 24.65 -2.70
N ALA A 432 -15.48 24.97 -1.71
CA ALA A 432 -15.96 25.55 -0.47
C ALA A 432 -16.69 26.88 -0.83
N GLU A 433 -17.88 27.07 -0.30
CA GLU A 433 -18.54 28.36 -0.40
C GLU A 433 -17.64 29.38 0.29
N ALA A 434 -17.30 30.47 -0.39
CA ALA A 434 -16.67 31.60 0.26
C ALA A 434 -17.65 32.03 1.35
N GLU A 435 -17.24 31.95 2.62
CA GLU A 435 -18.03 32.58 3.69
C GLU A 435 -18.33 34.01 3.24
N SER A 436 -19.61 34.30 3.02
CA SER A 436 -20.06 35.66 2.78
C SER A 436 -19.66 36.43 4.03
N VAL A 437 -18.62 37.25 3.91
CA VAL A 437 -18.28 38.24 4.93
C VAL A 437 -19.51 39.12 5.01
N HIS A 438 -20.36 38.91 6.00
CA HIS A 438 -21.36 39.88 6.36
C HIS A 438 -20.61 41.18 6.66
N GLU A 439 -20.77 42.15 5.79
CA GLU A 439 -20.34 43.52 6.06
C GLU A 439 -20.96 43.95 7.39
N VAL A 440 -20.13 43.93 8.42
CA VAL A 440 -20.45 44.63 9.65
C VAL A 440 -20.46 46.14 9.31
N PRO A 441 -21.52 46.89 9.63
CA PRO A 441 -21.57 48.31 9.33
C PRO A 441 -20.35 49.03 9.91
N ARG A 442 -19.66 49.80 9.09
CA ARG A 442 -18.54 50.65 9.51
C ARG A 442 -19.02 51.63 10.55
N SER A 443 -18.71 51.39 11.81
CA SER A 443 -18.69 52.42 12.85
C SER A 443 -17.34 53.13 12.74
N GLU A 444 -17.40 54.43 12.48
CA GLU A 444 -16.27 55.36 12.50
C GLU A 444 -15.64 55.38 13.89
N ALA A 445 -14.39 55.01 14.02
CA ALA A 445 -13.38 55.59 14.89
C ALA A 445 -12.06 54.85 14.74
N ALA A 446 -11.06 55.50 14.17
CA ALA A 446 -9.71 55.00 14.14
C ALA A 446 -9.09 55.07 15.54
N PRO A 447 -8.49 54.01 16.04
CA PRO A 447 -7.47 54.11 17.10
C PRO A 447 -6.09 53.93 16.48
N THR A 448 -5.24 54.79 16.91
CA THR A 448 -3.81 54.97 16.74
C THR A 448 -3.02 53.65 16.77
N ALA A 449 -1.97 53.66 15.96
CA ALA A 449 -0.94 52.62 15.88
C ALA A 449 -0.31 52.33 17.26
N GLY A 450 -0.38 51.08 17.70
CA GLY A 450 0.30 50.64 18.91
C GLY A 450 -0.52 49.64 19.71
N GLN A 451 -0.64 48.42 19.25
CA GLN A 451 -0.90 47.18 19.99
C GLN A 451 -1.62 46.16 19.09
N ARG A 452 -0.88 45.57 18.14
CA ARG A 452 -1.25 44.26 17.58
C ARG A 452 -0.35 43.21 18.22
N ALA A 453 -0.68 42.82 19.45
CA ALA A 453 -0.31 41.53 19.97
C ALA A 453 -1.25 40.51 19.28
N SER A 454 -0.74 39.75 18.35
CA SER A 454 -1.41 38.63 17.72
C SER A 454 -1.84 37.64 18.81
N ARG A 455 -3.13 37.50 19.05
CA ARG A 455 -3.66 36.31 19.72
C ARG A 455 -3.59 35.17 18.71
N LEU A 456 -2.50 34.40 18.78
CA LEU A 456 -2.47 33.04 18.21
C LEU A 456 -3.59 32.22 18.86
N PRO A 457 -4.27 31.32 18.11
CA PRO A 457 -5.23 30.39 18.69
C PRO A 457 -4.52 29.58 19.77
N THR A 458 -5.22 29.32 20.87
CA THR A 458 -4.74 28.61 22.05
C THR A 458 -3.97 27.37 21.62
N GLU A 459 -2.67 27.37 21.84
CA GLU A 459 -1.77 26.25 21.50
C GLU A 459 -2.33 24.95 22.08
N ALA A 460 -2.49 23.94 21.24
CA ALA A 460 -2.67 22.58 21.68
C ALA A 460 -1.38 22.18 22.43
N ARG A 461 -1.39 22.24 23.75
CA ARG A 461 -0.27 21.79 24.59
C ARG A 461 -0.27 20.27 24.56
N LEU A 462 0.85 19.69 24.10
CA LEU A 462 1.15 18.27 24.34
C LEU A 462 1.07 18.05 25.86
N GLN A 463 0.08 17.29 26.34
CA GLN A 463 -0.09 17.01 27.76
C GLN A 463 0.94 16.03 28.32
N GLY A 464 1.94 15.65 27.54
CA GLY A 464 3.06 14.82 27.92
C GLY A 464 3.07 13.45 27.22
N ALA A 465 4.25 12.96 26.93
CA ALA A 465 4.48 11.59 26.49
C ALA A 465 4.77 10.72 27.73
N TYR A 466 4.11 9.59 27.87
CA TYR A 466 4.39 8.60 28.91
C TYR A 466 5.41 7.60 28.39
N LEU A 467 6.50 7.41 29.14
CA LEU A 467 7.56 6.46 28.84
C LEU A 467 7.66 5.43 29.96
N PRO A 468 7.25 4.18 29.78
CA PRO A 468 7.46 3.13 30.76
C PRO A 468 8.92 2.68 30.75
N VAL A 469 9.53 2.56 31.94
CA VAL A 469 10.91 2.09 32.14
C VAL A 469 10.94 1.01 33.21
N THR A 470 11.95 0.15 33.16
CA THR A 470 12.09 -0.94 34.13
C THR A 470 12.70 -0.48 35.44
N ASP A 471 13.53 0.56 35.40
CA ASP A 471 14.19 1.17 36.59
C ASP A 471 14.20 2.70 36.44
N ILE A 472 13.25 3.33 37.09
CA ILE A 472 13.09 4.79 37.06
C ILE A 472 14.22 5.54 37.77
N SER A 473 14.85 4.93 38.78
CA SER A 473 15.94 5.54 39.51
C SER A 473 17.18 5.66 38.66
N ARG A 474 17.52 4.58 37.96
CA ARG A 474 18.64 4.53 37.02
C ARG A 474 18.47 5.51 35.85
N VAL A 475 17.24 5.57 35.29
CA VAL A 475 16.93 6.52 34.20
C VAL A 475 17.03 7.96 34.69
N THR A 476 16.51 8.27 35.87
CA THR A 476 16.60 9.61 36.46
C THR A 476 18.05 10.05 36.70
N GLU A 477 18.88 9.14 37.21
CA GLU A 477 20.29 9.41 37.44
C GLU A 477 21.04 9.70 36.13
N ALA A 478 20.79 8.90 35.08
CA ALA A 478 21.38 9.11 33.76
C ALA A 478 20.99 10.46 33.15
N LEU A 479 19.69 10.80 33.18
CA LEU A 479 19.20 12.07 32.64
C LEU A 479 19.71 13.29 33.42
N THR A 480 19.88 13.14 34.73
CA THR A 480 20.50 14.18 35.57
C THR A 480 21.99 14.34 35.24
N ALA A 481 22.73 13.25 35.02
CA ALA A 481 24.11 13.29 34.57
C ALA A 481 24.31 13.98 33.22
N LEU A 482 23.30 13.91 32.35
CA LEU A 482 23.23 14.64 31.08
C LEU A 482 22.90 16.14 31.27
N GLY A 483 22.66 16.61 32.49
CA GLY A 483 22.38 18.02 32.77
C GLY A 483 20.91 18.42 32.65
N LEU A 484 20.00 17.48 32.55
CA LEU A 484 18.56 17.78 32.58
C LEU A 484 18.15 18.21 34.01
N SER A 485 17.39 19.31 34.10
CA SER A 485 16.96 19.90 35.37
C SER A 485 16.19 18.92 36.25
N ALA A 486 16.25 19.08 37.57
CA ALA A 486 15.59 18.22 38.53
C ALA A 486 14.09 18.07 38.25
N PRO A 487 13.58 16.85 38.10
CA PRO A 487 12.21 16.62 37.71
C PRO A 487 11.21 16.80 38.86
N ARG A 488 9.95 16.97 38.53
CA ARG A 488 8.87 16.70 39.46
C ARG A 488 8.79 15.18 39.67
N ARG A 489 8.62 14.74 40.91
CA ARG A 489 8.63 13.32 41.28
C ARG A 489 7.33 12.89 41.93
N GLY A 490 6.86 11.68 41.58
CA GLY A 490 5.91 10.89 42.33
C GLY A 490 6.54 9.60 42.85
N SER A 491 5.75 8.68 43.39
CA SER A 491 6.26 7.39 43.89
C SER A 491 6.76 6.46 42.77
N ASP A 492 6.19 6.55 41.59
CA ASP A 492 6.40 5.66 40.45
C ASP A 492 6.58 6.41 39.11
N TRP A 493 6.76 7.72 39.15
CA TRP A 493 6.98 8.55 37.98
C TRP A 493 7.89 9.75 38.26
N VAL A 494 8.55 10.23 37.19
CA VAL A 494 9.28 11.49 37.13
C VAL A 494 8.89 12.26 35.87
N SER A 495 8.87 13.59 35.91
CA SER A 495 8.52 14.43 34.79
C SER A 495 9.62 15.46 34.53
N TYR A 496 10.07 15.52 33.27
CA TYR A 496 10.97 16.54 32.73
C TYR A 496 10.16 17.32 31.68
N GLU A 497 9.80 18.55 32.00
CA GLU A 497 8.94 19.40 31.11
C GLU A 497 7.71 18.65 30.58
N ASN A 498 7.72 18.24 29.31
CA ASN A 498 6.63 17.56 28.62
C ASN A 498 6.81 16.03 28.56
N LEU A 499 7.84 15.47 29.21
CA LEU A 499 8.13 14.05 29.25
C LEU A 499 7.83 13.49 30.63
N VAL A 500 6.96 12.50 30.73
CA VAL A 500 6.69 11.73 31.96
C VAL A 500 7.27 10.34 31.80
N ILE A 501 8.20 9.98 32.67
CA ILE A 501 8.80 8.66 32.75
C ILE A 501 8.14 7.92 33.91
N ARG A 502 7.67 6.71 33.69
CA ARG A 502 6.96 5.93 34.69
C ARG A 502 7.55 4.54 34.85
N GLN A 503 7.57 4.06 36.09
CA GLN A 503 7.94 2.67 36.38
C GLN A 503 6.98 1.69 35.73
N ALA A 504 7.47 0.79 34.89
CA ALA A 504 6.64 -0.22 34.23
C ALA A 504 6.14 -1.27 35.24
N HIS A 505 4.85 -1.55 35.19
CA HIS A 505 4.26 -2.63 36.00
C HIS A 505 4.63 -4.01 35.42
N THR A 506 4.54 -5.07 36.25
CA THR A 506 4.97 -6.43 35.90
C THR A 506 4.27 -6.99 34.64
N ARG A 507 3.04 -6.55 34.33
CA ARG A 507 2.31 -6.93 33.13
C ARG A 507 2.81 -6.24 31.86
N GLU A 508 3.31 -5.01 31.96
CA GLU A 508 3.87 -4.25 30.83
C GLU A 508 5.23 -4.80 30.41
N ARG A 509 5.99 -5.41 31.34
CA ARG A 509 7.29 -6.04 31.08
C ARG A 509 7.20 -7.29 30.17
N ALA A 510 6.04 -7.94 30.12
CA ALA A 510 5.82 -9.18 29.35
C ALA A 510 5.42 -8.95 27.88
N THR A 511 5.14 -7.74 27.45
CA THR A 511 4.51 -7.42 26.16
C THR A 511 5.43 -6.77 25.13
N GLY A 512 6.76 -6.89 25.24
CA GLY A 512 7.68 -6.44 24.17
C GLY A 512 7.46 -4.96 23.78
N VAL A 513 7.44 -4.04 24.73
CA VAL A 513 7.30 -2.60 24.47
C VAL A 513 8.41 -2.14 23.53
N PRO A 514 8.14 -1.41 22.45
CA PRO A 514 9.15 -0.92 21.52
C PRO A 514 10.15 -0.01 22.23
N ARG A 515 11.43 -0.13 21.88
CA ARG A 515 12.50 0.74 22.40
C ARG A 515 12.22 2.19 22.00
N VAL A 516 12.18 3.08 22.97
CA VAL A 516 12.03 4.53 22.75
C VAL A 516 13.42 5.16 22.70
N GLN A 517 13.65 6.03 21.73
CA GLN A 517 14.86 6.82 21.62
C GLN A 517 14.57 8.26 22.02
N LEU A 518 15.18 8.75 23.10
CA LEU A 518 15.24 10.15 23.43
C LEU A 518 16.44 10.80 22.75
N ARG A 519 16.25 12.00 22.19
CA ARG A 519 17.35 12.83 21.70
C ARG A 519 17.58 13.99 22.66
N VAL A 520 18.79 14.14 23.10
CA VAL A 520 19.21 15.20 24.02
C VAL A 520 20.31 16.01 23.34
N ALA A 521 20.08 17.31 23.14
CA ALA A 521 21.08 18.25 22.67
C ALA A 521 21.76 18.91 23.87
N ILE A 522 23.08 18.86 23.92
CA ILE A 522 23.87 19.40 25.05
C ILE A 522 25.07 20.22 24.54
N ALA A 523 25.53 21.14 25.35
CA ALA A 523 26.60 22.06 24.96
C ALA A 523 27.97 21.36 24.82
N ASP A 524 28.22 20.30 25.58
CA ASP A 524 29.49 19.56 25.56
C ASP A 524 29.23 18.04 25.66
N VAL A 525 29.27 17.39 24.53
CA VAL A 525 29.06 15.94 24.39
C VAL A 525 30.18 15.14 25.06
N GLN A 526 31.41 15.64 25.09
CA GLN A 526 32.53 14.94 25.69
C GLN A 526 32.40 14.86 27.23
N VAL A 527 32.01 15.94 27.85
CA VAL A 527 31.77 15.98 29.30
C VAL A 527 30.61 15.04 29.67
N ALA A 528 29.56 15.02 28.90
CA ALA A 528 28.44 14.10 29.12
C ALA A 528 28.84 12.63 28.96
N TRP A 529 29.66 12.33 27.95
CA TRP A 529 30.21 11.00 27.73
C TRP A 529 31.03 10.52 28.95
N GLU A 530 31.94 11.36 29.46
CA GLU A 530 32.77 11.02 30.63
C GLU A 530 31.93 10.76 31.89
N ARG A 531 30.89 11.54 32.12
CA ARG A 531 29.94 11.35 33.23
C ARG A 531 29.19 10.03 33.12
N LEU A 532 28.63 9.73 31.95
CA LEU A 532 27.85 8.50 31.73
C LEU A 532 28.72 7.25 31.73
N ARG A 533 29.96 7.33 31.24
CA ARG A 533 30.92 6.23 31.21
C ARG A 533 31.21 5.68 32.60
N GLY A 534 31.15 6.54 33.62
CA GLY A 534 31.32 6.15 35.02
C GLY A 534 30.14 5.40 35.63
N MET A 535 28.98 5.36 34.95
CA MET A 535 27.73 4.82 35.48
C MET A 535 27.44 3.36 35.06
N ALA A 536 28.36 2.66 34.44
CA ALA A 536 28.24 1.23 34.03
C ALA A 536 26.94 0.89 33.29
N PHE A 537 26.69 1.56 32.17
CA PHE A 537 25.59 1.22 31.25
C PHE A 537 26.06 0.21 30.18
N ASP A 538 25.24 -0.81 29.92
CA ASP A 538 25.50 -1.75 28.85
C ASP A 538 25.26 -1.08 27.48
N GLY A 539 26.27 -1.08 26.61
CA GLY A 539 26.11 -0.70 25.21
C GLY A 539 26.27 0.77 24.82
N ALA A 540 27.07 1.56 25.60
CA ALA A 540 27.46 2.91 25.17
C ALA A 540 28.40 2.84 23.96
N VAL A 541 28.07 3.52 22.87
CA VAL A 541 28.88 3.59 21.63
C VAL A 541 29.12 5.05 21.27
N GLN A 542 30.38 5.46 21.22
CA GLN A 542 30.76 6.76 20.67
C GLN A 542 30.76 6.65 19.14
N ARG A 543 30.11 7.58 18.46
CA ARG A 543 30.19 7.74 17.01
C ARG A 543 31.07 8.92 16.63
N ASP A 544 31.73 8.85 15.49
CA ASP A 544 32.60 9.93 15.02
C ASP A 544 31.86 11.27 14.94
N GLY A 545 32.52 12.33 15.43
CA GLY A 545 32.10 13.71 15.18
C GLY A 545 31.18 14.36 16.21
N GLY A 546 31.13 13.91 17.46
CA GLY A 546 30.43 14.67 18.51
C GLY A 546 28.99 14.25 18.79
N ALA A 547 28.67 12.99 18.57
CA ALA A 547 27.41 12.37 18.99
C ALA A 547 27.64 10.95 19.54
N PHE A 548 26.90 10.56 20.56
CA PHE A 548 26.88 9.19 21.06
C PHE A 548 25.45 8.77 21.44
N TRP A 549 25.27 7.48 21.63
CA TRP A 549 24.03 6.95 22.20
C TRP A 549 24.34 5.92 23.26
N VAL A 550 23.45 5.82 24.24
CA VAL A 550 23.56 4.91 25.36
C VAL A 550 22.21 4.27 25.67
N GLN A 551 22.20 2.98 25.88
CA GLN A 551 21.01 2.27 26.35
C GLN A 551 21.01 2.30 27.88
N ILE A 552 20.13 3.13 28.46
CA ILE A 552 20.03 3.32 29.92
C ILE A 552 18.97 2.44 30.57
N ASP A 553 18.07 1.84 29.76
CA ASP A 553 17.05 0.91 30.19
C ASP A 553 16.75 -0.03 29.02
N PRO A 554 16.30 -1.28 29.18
CA PRO A 554 15.95 -2.18 28.09
C PRO A 554 15.02 -1.58 27.04
N TYR A 555 14.22 -0.60 27.42
CA TYR A 555 13.25 0.07 26.55
C TYR A 555 13.63 1.50 26.18
N LEU A 556 14.72 2.05 26.72
CA LEU A 556 15.11 3.45 26.53
C LEU A 556 16.56 3.57 26.06
N ILE A 557 16.72 4.16 24.87
CA ILE A 557 17.99 4.59 24.31
C ILE A 557 18.03 6.13 24.34
N VAL A 558 19.10 6.72 24.81
CA VAL A 558 19.35 8.15 24.76
C VAL A 558 20.41 8.44 23.71
N ALA A 559 20.08 9.25 22.71
CA ALA A 559 21.02 9.78 21.73
C ALA A 559 21.39 11.21 22.12
N VAL A 560 22.68 11.45 22.29
CA VAL A 560 23.23 12.74 22.73
C VAL A 560 23.97 13.40 21.59
N ASN A 561 23.61 14.62 21.22
CA ASN A 561 24.24 15.41 20.17
C ASN A 561 24.66 16.78 20.70
N ASN A 562 25.62 17.43 20.03
CA ASN A 562 25.93 18.84 20.32
C ASN A 562 24.68 19.69 20.04
N ALA A 563 24.41 20.66 20.90
CA ALA A 563 23.44 21.70 20.63
C ALA A 563 23.95 22.53 19.44
N GLU A 564 23.11 22.77 18.46
CA GLU A 564 23.44 23.73 17.42
C GLU A 564 23.62 25.12 18.07
N PRO A 565 24.66 25.89 17.68
CA PRO A 565 24.81 27.24 18.19
C PRO A 565 23.54 28.03 17.80
N PRO A 566 23.04 28.92 18.68
CA PRO A 566 21.89 29.75 18.35
C PRO A 566 22.19 30.52 17.07
N VAL A 567 21.34 30.37 16.06
CA VAL A 567 21.38 31.17 14.84
C VAL A 567 21.09 32.60 15.29
N GLY A 568 22.13 33.46 15.22
CA GLY A 568 22.08 34.87 15.57
C GLY A 568 21.25 35.70 14.59
#